data_6ffd42ab60c23e1b93c8653757fe38b2
#
_entry.id   6ffd42ab60c23e1b93c8653757fe38b2
#
_cell.length_a   1.000
_cell.length_b   1.000
_cell.length_c   1.000
_cell.angle_alpha   90.00
_cell.angle_beta   90.00
_cell.angle_gamma   90.00
#
_symmetry.space_group_name_H-M   'P 1'
#
loop_
_entity.id
_entity.type
_entity.pdbx_description
1 polymer ?
#
loop_
_entity_poly.entity_id
_entity_poly.type
_entity_poly.pdbx_seq_one_letter_code
_entity_poly.pdbx_strand_id
1 'polypeptide(L)'
;MTIFDKIIGRRRVLIKEDERALHLWKGQIQGILTPGEHWLADRKQRCEVEIHNLARPQFVSAYEKALFDKVPDVAMKHLTVVTTTASQVAVIEGDGKVFDTMGPDSRFVAWKDAGPWTFQIFDLSEGFTIDAALAKRIGLNRKSEHVSVYSVGEGQVGLLFVDGAFDRKLEAGIHAFWSAGRMFQLKLVDLKRQTHDVSGQEVLTKDRVTLRVNITADYQVVDPVKAVMEVKDFSAALYLSLQLAFRKSLGAMTLDQVLAQKVSVDAEAADKVRKDMAAIGIEVSEIAIKDVILPGDMRDILNQVVAAEKEAEANVIRRREETNATRSLLNTAKVMADNPVMLRLKELEALEVVAGQVDSITVHSGTDGLMNDLVKLRG
;
A
#
# COMPACT_ATOMS: atom_id res chain seq x y z
N MET A 1 28.35 54.21 -31.38
CA MET A 1 29.71 54.66 -31.07
C MET A 1 30.11 55.60 -32.22
N THR A 2 30.03 56.91 -31.97
CA THR A 2 30.37 57.93 -32.96
C THR A 2 31.88 57.98 -33.09
N ILE A 3 32.37 58.35 -34.28
CA ILE A 3 33.80 58.48 -34.57
C ILE A 3 34.47 59.49 -33.61
N PHE A 4 33.75 60.49 -33.14
CA PHE A 4 34.17 61.48 -32.15
C PHE A 4 34.48 60.86 -30.77
N ASP A 5 33.71 59.82 -30.32
CA ASP A 5 33.93 59.16 -29.02
C ASP A 5 35.28 58.42 -28.98
N LYS A 6 35.69 57.85 -30.13
CA LYS A 6 36.99 57.18 -30.26
C LYS A 6 38.17 58.17 -30.20
N ILE A 7 38.02 59.42 -30.68
CA ILE A 7 39.05 60.43 -30.69
C ILE A 7 39.28 61.02 -29.28
N ILE A 8 38.20 61.14 -28.48
CA ILE A 8 38.28 61.68 -27.11
C ILE A 8 38.71 60.61 -26.13
N GLY A 9 38.74 59.30 -26.52
CA GLY A 9 39.10 58.20 -25.62
C GLY A 9 38.07 57.94 -24.48
N ARG A 10 36.80 58.21 -24.76
CA ARG A 10 35.70 57.96 -23.88
C ARG A 10 34.74 56.89 -24.48
N ARG A 11 34.21 56.01 -23.61
CA ARG A 11 33.18 55.00 -23.96
C ARG A 11 31.88 55.34 -23.25
N ARG A 12 30.80 55.46 -24.00
CA ARG A 12 29.45 55.61 -23.46
C ARG A 12 28.92 54.24 -23.12
N VAL A 13 28.46 54.04 -21.87
CA VAL A 13 27.82 52.83 -21.38
C VAL A 13 26.47 53.22 -20.79
N LEU A 14 25.39 52.58 -21.27
CA LEU A 14 24.04 52.75 -20.75
C LEU A 14 23.73 51.55 -19.87
N ILE A 15 23.42 51.78 -18.60
CA ILE A 15 22.96 50.78 -17.66
C ILE A 15 21.45 50.99 -17.43
N LYS A 16 20.66 49.94 -17.68
CA LYS A 16 19.21 50.00 -17.51
C LYS A 16 18.81 49.94 -16.03
N GLU A 17 17.54 50.23 -15.73
CA GLU A 17 16.99 50.19 -14.37
C GLU A 17 17.12 48.81 -13.72
N ASP A 18 16.96 47.76 -14.53
CA ASP A 18 17.07 46.35 -14.11
C ASP A 18 18.50 45.81 -14.19
N GLU A 19 19.51 46.68 -14.43
CA GLU A 19 20.90 46.30 -14.58
C GLU A 19 21.79 46.99 -13.56
N ARG A 20 22.92 46.36 -13.26
CA ARG A 20 24.08 46.89 -12.52
C ARG A 20 25.32 46.43 -13.27
N ALA A 21 26.42 47.19 -13.17
CA ALA A 21 27.62 46.77 -13.84
C ALA A 21 28.88 46.97 -13.01
N LEU A 22 29.78 46.00 -13.07
CA LEU A 22 31.12 46.10 -12.52
C LEU A 22 32.02 46.80 -13.53
N HIS A 23 32.61 47.92 -13.13
CA HIS A 23 33.55 48.69 -13.94
C HIS A 23 34.99 48.31 -13.60
N LEU A 24 35.75 47.92 -14.61
CA LEU A 24 37.16 47.58 -14.51
C LEU A 24 38.00 48.49 -15.44
N TRP A 25 39.11 48.89 -14.92
CA TRP A 25 40.14 49.62 -15.71
C TRP A 25 41.45 48.87 -15.66
N LYS A 26 41.95 48.41 -16.80
CA LYS A 26 43.14 47.56 -16.89
C LYS A 26 43.05 46.32 -15.94
N GLY A 27 41.89 45.69 -15.81
CA GLY A 27 41.64 44.56 -14.91
C GLY A 27 41.55 44.94 -13.43
N GLN A 28 41.57 46.24 -13.08
CA GLN A 28 41.40 46.72 -11.70
C GLN A 28 39.98 47.24 -11.50
N ILE A 29 39.36 46.83 -10.40
CA ILE A 29 38.00 47.23 -10.04
C ILE A 29 37.98 48.72 -9.70
N GLN A 30 37.15 49.48 -10.39
CA GLN A 30 36.93 50.91 -10.16
C GLN A 30 35.66 51.17 -9.34
N GLY A 31 34.65 50.32 -9.48
CA GLY A 31 33.39 50.47 -8.78
C GLY A 31 32.22 49.74 -9.46
N ILE A 32 31.04 49.93 -8.93
CA ILE A 32 29.77 49.41 -9.46
C ILE A 32 29.01 50.61 -10.07
N LEU A 33 28.57 50.46 -11.32
CA LEU A 33 27.74 51.44 -12.00
C LEU A 33 26.27 51.16 -11.75
N THR A 34 25.53 52.20 -11.38
CA THR A 34 24.07 52.19 -11.19
C THR A 34 23.37 52.57 -12.50
N PRO A 35 22.03 52.47 -12.59
CA PRO A 35 21.27 52.85 -13.76
C PRO A 35 21.59 54.27 -14.21
N GLY A 36 21.64 54.44 -15.53
CA GLY A 36 21.94 55.73 -16.16
C GLY A 36 22.98 55.65 -17.25
N GLU A 37 23.34 56.81 -17.77
CA GLU A 37 24.35 56.96 -18.80
C GLU A 37 25.70 57.31 -18.19
N HIS A 38 26.71 56.52 -18.45
CA HIS A 38 28.05 56.66 -17.90
C HIS A 38 29.06 56.88 -19.01
N TRP A 39 29.90 57.86 -18.84
CA TRP A 39 31.00 58.19 -19.75
C TRP A 39 32.32 57.75 -19.11
N LEU A 40 32.84 56.59 -19.53
CA LEU A 40 34.04 56.00 -18.99
C LEU A 40 35.27 56.33 -19.80
N ALA A 41 36.40 56.58 -19.15
CA ALA A 41 37.67 56.75 -19.86
C ALA A 41 38.10 55.42 -20.50
N ASP A 42 38.30 55.39 -21.82
CA ASP A 42 38.63 54.15 -22.54
C ASP A 42 39.76 54.38 -23.58
N ARG A 43 40.86 54.95 -23.11
CA ARG A 43 42.05 55.04 -23.93
C ARG A 43 42.66 53.66 -24.19
N LYS A 44 42.79 53.26 -25.45
CA LYS A 44 43.35 51.96 -25.87
C LYS A 44 42.51 50.76 -25.51
N GLN A 45 41.17 50.86 -25.38
CA GLN A 45 40.22 49.76 -25.08
C GLN A 45 40.60 48.95 -23.82
N ARG A 46 40.88 49.63 -22.71
CA ARG A 46 41.28 49.03 -21.44
C ARG A 46 40.18 49.12 -20.38
N CYS A 47 39.01 49.62 -20.76
CA CYS A 47 37.81 49.66 -19.92
C CYS A 47 36.94 48.43 -20.18
N GLU A 48 36.73 47.62 -19.17
CA GLU A 48 35.84 46.48 -19.20
C GLU A 48 34.61 46.77 -18.30
N VAL A 49 33.45 46.35 -18.76
CA VAL A 49 32.19 46.52 -18.03
C VAL A 49 31.45 45.20 -18.05
N GLU A 50 31.29 44.59 -16.88
CA GLU A 50 30.55 43.36 -16.70
C GLU A 50 29.13 43.71 -16.24
N ILE A 51 28.12 43.51 -17.11
CA ILE A 51 26.73 43.90 -16.85
C ILE A 51 26.00 42.69 -16.23
N HIS A 52 25.28 42.94 -15.11
CA HIS A 52 24.45 41.98 -14.38
C HIS A 52 23.01 42.44 -14.44
N ASN A 53 22.10 41.52 -14.76
CA ASN A 53 20.67 41.78 -14.71
C ASN A 53 20.10 41.38 -13.35
N LEU A 54 19.35 42.28 -12.68
CA LEU A 54 18.75 42.05 -11.37
C LEU A 54 17.68 40.97 -11.35
N ALA A 55 17.15 40.56 -12.53
CA ALA A 55 16.27 39.39 -12.63
C ALA A 55 17.01 38.07 -12.26
N ARG A 56 18.35 38.11 -12.31
CA ARG A 56 19.24 37.08 -11.74
C ARG A 56 19.95 37.68 -10.53
N PRO A 57 19.34 37.64 -9.37
CA PRO A 57 19.76 38.45 -8.23
C PRO A 57 21.11 38.04 -7.64
N GLN A 58 21.55 36.80 -7.85
CA GLN A 58 22.83 36.30 -7.40
C GLN A 58 23.96 37.00 -8.19
N PHE A 59 24.94 37.57 -7.45
CA PHE A 59 26.15 38.12 -8.05
C PHE A 59 27.14 36.98 -8.28
N VAL A 60 27.44 36.71 -9.55
CA VAL A 60 28.43 35.73 -9.97
C VAL A 60 29.44 36.43 -10.85
N SER A 61 30.66 36.59 -10.39
CA SER A 61 31.75 37.23 -11.12
C SER A 61 33.09 36.62 -10.74
N ALA A 62 34.01 36.52 -11.69
CA ALA A 62 35.41 36.16 -11.40
C ALA A 62 36.10 37.15 -10.45
N TYR A 63 35.60 38.35 -10.36
CA TYR A 63 36.13 39.42 -9.55
C TYR A 63 35.49 39.55 -8.16
N GLU A 64 34.56 38.66 -7.79
CA GLU A 64 33.82 38.71 -6.52
C GLU A 64 34.77 38.85 -5.34
N LYS A 65 35.71 37.90 -5.19
CA LYS A 65 36.67 37.93 -4.08
C LYS A 65 37.49 39.21 -4.04
N ALA A 66 38.00 39.64 -5.22
CA ALA A 66 38.78 40.87 -5.32
C ALA A 66 37.96 42.14 -5.02
N LEU A 67 36.65 42.14 -5.34
CA LEU A 67 35.73 43.21 -5.02
C LEU A 67 35.60 43.41 -3.51
N PHE A 68 35.39 42.35 -2.77
CA PHE A 68 35.27 42.41 -1.29
C PHE A 68 36.61 42.67 -0.59
N ASP A 69 37.73 42.15 -1.12
CA ASP A 69 39.05 42.34 -0.52
C ASP A 69 39.64 43.73 -0.78
N LYS A 70 39.43 44.32 -1.98
CA LYS A 70 40.08 45.57 -2.37
C LYS A 70 39.22 46.81 -2.22
N VAL A 71 37.91 46.68 -2.41
CA VAL A 71 36.96 47.81 -2.35
C VAL A 71 35.69 47.43 -1.57
N PRO A 72 35.84 47.00 -0.29
CA PRO A 72 34.76 46.50 0.55
C PRO A 72 33.60 47.51 0.69
N ASP A 73 33.87 48.82 0.77
CA ASP A 73 32.83 49.83 0.90
C ASP A 73 31.90 49.87 -0.29
N VAL A 74 32.44 49.70 -1.51
CA VAL A 74 31.65 49.63 -2.73
C VAL A 74 30.87 48.33 -2.80
N ALA A 75 31.51 47.20 -2.44
CA ALA A 75 30.85 45.91 -2.39
C ALA A 75 29.66 45.93 -1.44
N MET A 76 29.90 46.34 -0.18
CA MET A 76 28.87 46.36 0.88
C MET A 76 27.75 47.38 0.63
N LYS A 77 27.99 48.40 -0.19
CA LYS A 77 26.94 49.35 -0.60
C LYS A 77 25.89 48.68 -1.50
N HIS A 78 26.32 47.87 -2.45
CA HIS A 78 25.46 47.31 -3.52
C HIS A 78 25.15 45.84 -3.34
N LEU A 79 25.99 45.11 -2.63
CA LEU A 79 25.88 43.65 -2.44
C LEU A 79 25.60 43.29 -0.98
N THR A 80 24.88 42.19 -0.81
CA THR A 80 24.74 41.53 0.47
C THR A 80 25.41 40.16 0.38
N VAL A 81 26.01 39.71 1.49
CA VAL A 81 26.73 38.46 1.55
C VAL A 81 26.30 37.67 2.79
N VAL A 82 26.09 36.38 2.61
CA VAL A 82 25.93 35.44 3.70
C VAL A 82 26.92 34.29 3.51
N THR A 83 27.48 33.81 4.60
CA THR A 83 28.41 32.67 4.62
C THR A 83 27.94 31.69 5.67
N THR A 84 28.10 30.41 5.42
CA THR A 84 27.84 29.32 6.37
C THR A 84 29.16 28.69 6.77
N THR A 85 29.24 28.21 8.00
CA THR A 85 30.35 27.37 8.48
C THR A 85 30.12 25.91 8.11
N ALA A 86 31.09 25.06 8.44
CA ALA A 86 31.02 23.61 8.17
C ALA A 86 29.81 22.92 8.87
N SER A 87 29.27 23.50 9.94
CA SER A 87 28.10 22.98 10.66
C SER A 87 26.82 23.74 10.35
N GLN A 88 26.82 24.72 9.46
CA GLN A 88 25.69 25.58 9.21
C GLN A 88 25.09 25.41 7.83
N VAL A 89 23.77 25.56 7.76
CA VAL A 89 23.01 25.72 6.52
C VAL A 89 22.20 27.01 6.59
N ALA A 90 21.79 27.54 5.47
CA ALA A 90 20.96 28.74 5.46
C ALA A 90 19.80 28.63 4.47
N VAL A 91 18.69 29.28 4.82
CA VAL A 91 17.58 29.56 3.92
C VAL A 91 17.70 31.02 3.49
N ILE A 92 17.70 31.23 2.19
CA ILE A 92 17.76 32.55 1.58
C ILE A 92 16.35 32.91 1.13
N GLU A 93 15.85 34.03 1.61
CA GLU A 93 14.54 34.53 1.22
C GLU A 93 14.67 35.89 0.52
N GLY A 94 13.96 36.04 -0.57
CA GLY A 94 13.79 37.28 -1.31
C GLY A 94 12.30 37.62 -1.42
N ASP A 95 11.93 38.85 -1.11
CA ASP A 95 10.52 39.31 -1.11
C ASP A 95 9.56 38.40 -0.32
N GLY A 96 10.01 37.86 0.81
CA GLY A 96 9.23 36.99 1.67
C GLY A 96 9.02 35.55 1.13
N LYS A 97 9.69 35.20 0.02
CA LYS A 97 9.67 33.86 -0.56
C LYS A 97 11.02 33.19 -0.42
N VAL A 98 11.03 31.87 -0.21
CA VAL A 98 12.28 31.11 -0.25
C VAL A 98 12.85 31.19 -1.67
N PHE A 99 14.04 31.77 -1.78
CA PHE A 99 14.78 31.88 -3.02
C PHE A 99 15.66 30.64 -3.25
N ASP A 100 16.44 30.26 -2.24
CA ASP A 100 17.33 29.11 -2.29
C ASP A 100 17.69 28.61 -0.90
N THR A 101 18.35 27.45 -0.83
CA THR A 101 18.97 26.89 0.39
C THR A 101 20.46 26.76 0.17
N MET A 102 21.23 27.07 1.20
CA MET A 102 22.68 27.06 1.15
C MET A 102 23.24 25.97 2.08
N GLY A 103 24.14 25.15 1.56
CA GLY A 103 24.82 24.11 2.31
C GLY A 103 25.94 24.64 3.22
N PRO A 104 26.65 23.72 3.94
CA PRO A 104 27.83 24.06 4.71
C PRO A 104 28.97 24.64 3.85
N ASP A 105 29.87 25.37 4.50
CA ASP A 105 31.05 25.98 3.89
C ASP A 105 30.77 26.72 2.58
N SER A 106 29.62 27.34 2.51
CA SER A 106 29.14 28.01 1.31
C SER A 106 29.08 29.52 1.48
N ARG A 107 29.08 30.21 0.35
CA ARG A 107 28.97 31.67 0.30
C ARG A 107 27.96 32.07 -0.78
N PHE A 108 27.06 32.96 -0.41
CA PHE A 108 26.08 33.53 -1.33
C PHE A 108 26.19 35.04 -1.34
N VAL A 109 26.24 35.61 -2.53
CA VAL A 109 26.30 37.06 -2.74
C VAL A 109 25.16 37.48 -3.65
N ALA A 110 24.41 38.49 -3.27
CA ALA A 110 23.29 38.99 -4.08
C ALA A 110 23.29 40.51 -4.16
N TRP A 111 22.66 41.02 -5.22
CA TRP A 111 22.41 42.46 -5.36
C TRP A 111 21.36 42.91 -4.33
N LYS A 112 21.67 43.92 -3.52
CA LYS A 112 20.74 44.52 -2.56
C LYS A 112 19.48 45.04 -3.24
N ASP A 113 19.64 45.64 -4.41
CA ASP A 113 18.57 46.26 -5.19
C ASP A 113 17.63 45.21 -5.83
N ALA A 114 17.99 43.94 -5.79
CA ALA A 114 17.14 42.83 -6.31
C ALA A 114 16.06 42.37 -5.37
N GLY A 115 15.92 43.02 -4.20
CA GLY A 115 14.83 42.78 -3.24
C GLY A 115 15.28 42.84 -1.77
N PRO A 116 14.36 42.89 -0.81
CA PRO A 116 14.72 42.70 0.56
C PRO A 116 15.11 41.24 0.79
N TRP A 117 16.36 41.05 1.26
CA TRP A 117 16.91 39.73 1.55
C TRP A 117 16.81 39.44 3.04
N THR A 118 16.36 38.20 3.37
CA THR A 118 16.39 37.65 4.72
C THR A 118 17.15 36.33 4.70
N PHE A 119 18.01 36.12 5.69
CA PHE A 119 18.81 34.91 5.83
C PHE A 119 18.51 34.26 7.17
N GLN A 120 18.07 32.99 7.12
CA GLN A 120 17.86 32.18 8.32
C GLN A 120 18.97 31.13 8.36
N ILE A 121 19.84 31.20 9.35
CA ILE A 121 20.97 30.28 9.52
C ILE A 121 20.57 29.23 10.58
N PHE A 122 20.81 27.97 10.29
CA PHE A 122 20.55 26.84 11.15
C PHE A 122 21.85 26.08 11.42
N ASP A 123 22.09 25.73 12.68
CA ASP A 123 23.25 24.93 13.07
C ASP A 123 22.87 23.44 13.10
N LEU A 124 23.53 22.64 12.28
CA LEU A 124 23.32 21.20 12.19
C LEU A 124 23.75 20.41 13.42
N SER A 125 24.54 21.04 14.31
CA SER A 125 24.92 20.46 15.60
C SER A 125 23.75 20.42 16.59
N GLU A 126 22.81 21.36 16.49
CA GLU A 126 21.61 21.42 17.32
C GLU A 126 20.50 20.47 16.84
N GLY A 127 20.55 20.05 15.58
CA GLY A 127 19.60 19.13 14.99
C GLY A 127 19.47 19.30 13.46
N PHE A 128 18.84 18.33 12.85
CA PHE A 128 18.66 18.30 11.41
C PHE A 128 17.18 18.33 10.98
N THR A 129 16.26 18.44 11.91
CA THR A 129 14.82 18.48 11.62
C THR A 129 14.40 19.88 11.19
N ILE A 130 13.64 19.97 10.12
CA ILE A 130 13.08 21.23 9.63
C ILE A 130 11.62 21.32 10.08
N ASP A 131 11.25 22.50 10.61
CA ASP A 131 9.87 22.78 10.99
C ASP A 131 8.91 22.63 9.79
N ALA A 132 7.69 22.14 10.05
CA ALA A 132 6.72 21.83 9.00
C ALA A 132 6.30 23.06 8.17
N ALA A 133 6.23 24.24 8.80
CA ALA A 133 5.90 25.48 8.10
C ALA A 133 7.03 25.89 7.13
N LEU A 134 8.28 25.78 7.60
CA LEU A 134 9.46 26.06 6.79
C LEU A 134 9.62 24.99 5.67
N ALA A 135 9.41 23.72 6.00
CA ALA A 135 9.45 22.62 5.02
C ALA A 135 8.47 22.85 3.86
N LYS A 136 7.25 23.30 4.16
CA LYS A 136 6.24 23.65 3.15
C LYS A 136 6.69 24.81 2.28
N ARG A 137 7.30 25.83 2.86
CA ARG A 137 7.82 27.00 2.11
C ARG A 137 8.98 26.61 1.21
N ILE A 138 9.91 25.80 1.68
CA ILE A 138 11.03 25.27 0.89
C ILE A 138 10.50 24.35 -0.22
N GLY A 139 9.53 23.47 0.06
CA GLY A 139 8.96 22.53 -0.91
C GLY A 139 8.25 23.21 -2.11
N LEU A 140 7.75 24.44 -1.93
CA LEU A 140 7.21 25.24 -3.02
C LEU A 140 8.29 25.71 -4.02
N ASN A 141 9.54 25.78 -3.56
CA ASN A 141 10.67 26.20 -4.37
C ASN A 141 11.57 25.00 -4.72
N ARG A 142 11.18 24.14 -5.61
CA ARG A 142 11.79 22.87 -6.08
C ARG A 142 13.33 22.79 -6.23
N LYS A 143 14.09 23.72 -5.67
CA LYS A 143 15.54 23.87 -5.83
C LYS A 143 16.39 23.56 -4.60
N SER A 144 15.85 22.92 -3.57
CA SER A 144 16.63 22.67 -2.35
C SER A 144 17.46 21.39 -2.45
N GLU A 145 18.71 21.50 -2.84
CA GLU A 145 19.67 20.37 -2.86
C GLU A 145 20.04 19.86 -1.47
N HIS A 146 19.79 20.66 -0.43
CA HIS A 146 20.21 20.38 0.95
C HIS A 146 19.07 19.95 1.87
N VAL A 147 17.91 19.61 1.30
CA VAL A 147 16.71 19.22 2.07
C VAL A 147 16.14 17.91 1.53
N SER A 148 15.99 16.95 2.44
CA SER A 148 15.27 15.70 2.16
C SER A 148 13.86 15.79 2.74
N VAL A 149 12.84 15.56 1.92
CA VAL A 149 11.44 15.60 2.32
C VAL A 149 10.83 14.20 2.19
N TYR A 150 10.17 13.74 3.24
CA TYR A 150 9.51 12.44 3.29
C TYR A 150 8.05 12.62 3.67
N SER A 151 7.19 11.81 3.08
CA SER A 151 5.77 11.74 3.40
C SER A 151 5.44 10.37 3.97
N VAL A 152 4.80 10.35 5.14
CA VAL A 152 4.27 9.15 5.78
C VAL A 152 2.76 9.21 5.69
N GLY A 153 2.15 8.19 5.08
CA GLY A 153 0.70 8.10 4.89
C GLY A 153 -0.03 7.78 6.19
N GLU A 154 -1.34 8.05 6.21
CA GLU A 154 -2.20 7.64 7.32
C GLU A 154 -2.27 6.12 7.43
N GLY A 155 -2.11 5.59 8.65
CA GLY A 155 -2.02 4.16 8.90
C GLY A 155 -0.67 3.55 8.60
N GLN A 156 0.35 4.38 8.30
CA GLN A 156 1.74 3.99 8.15
C GLN A 156 2.62 4.64 9.21
N VAL A 157 3.75 4.03 9.46
CA VAL A 157 4.84 4.61 10.26
C VAL A 157 6.11 4.60 9.42
N GLY A 158 6.87 5.68 9.50
CA GLY A 158 8.20 5.77 8.90
C GLY A 158 9.27 5.43 9.93
N LEU A 159 10.20 4.57 9.57
CA LEU A 159 11.42 4.33 10.35
C LEU A 159 12.56 5.08 9.69
N LEU A 160 13.03 6.12 10.37
CA LEU A 160 14.11 6.96 9.87
C LEU A 160 15.46 6.35 10.25
N PHE A 161 16.32 6.20 9.26
CA PHE A 161 17.72 5.83 9.41
C PHE A 161 18.60 7.00 8.98
N VAL A 162 19.57 7.33 9.80
CA VAL A 162 20.54 8.38 9.54
C VAL A 162 21.91 7.70 9.47
N ASP A 163 22.62 7.86 8.36
CA ASP A 163 23.93 7.26 8.10
C ASP A 163 23.96 5.74 8.36
N GLY A 164 22.83 5.07 8.06
CA GLY A 164 22.65 3.63 8.23
C GLY A 164 22.21 3.17 9.62
N ALA A 165 22.17 4.05 10.63
CA ALA A 165 21.69 3.74 11.98
C ALA A 165 20.22 4.17 12.15
N PHE A 166 19.42 3.37 12.87
CA PHE A 166 18.06 3.74 13.23
C PHE A 166 18.07 4.95 14.18
N ASP A 167 17.32 5.99 13.83
CA ASP A 167 17.22 7.22 14.62
C ASP A 167 15.88 7.28 15.37
N ARG A 168 14.76 7.32 14.65
CA ARG A 168 13.42 7.47 15.26
C ARG A 168 12.29 6.96 14.39
N LYS A 169 11.11 6.84 14.99
CA LYS A 169 9.83 6.65 14.28
C LYS A 169 9.28 8.01 13.84
N LEU A 170 8.70 8.04 12.64
CA LEU A 170 7.96 9.18 12.09
C LEU A 170 6.49 8.80 11.97
N GLU A 171 5.61 9.60 12.55
CA GLU A 171 4.18 9.46 12.43
C GLU A 171 3.67 9.97 11.07
N ALA A 172 2.37 9.76 10.78
CA ALA A 172 1.76 10.24 9.56
C ALA A 172 1.93 11.76 9.41
N GLY A 173 2.39 12.18 8.23
CA GLY A 173 2.66 13.60 7.94
C GLY A 173 3.83 13.80 6.99
N ILE A 174 4.18 15.07 6.82
CA ILE A 174 5.35 15.48 6.03
C ILE A 174 6.49 15.80 6.99
N HIS A 175 7.63 15.19 6.76
CA HIS A 175 8.85 15.36 7.52
C HIS A 175 9.96 15.84 6.61
N ALA A 176 10.70 16.85 7.03
CA ALA A 176 11.80 17.39 6.29
C ALA A 176 13.07 17.49 7.15
N PHE A 177 14.21 17.22 6.53
CA PHE A 177 15.49 17.16 7.19
C PHE A 177 16.56 17.86 6.36
N TRP A 178 17.50 18.51 7.04
CA TRP A 178 18.72 19.01 6.41
C TRP A 178 19.62 17.84 6.02
N SER A 179 19.79 17.60 4.71
CA SER A 179 20.57 16.48 4.17
C SER A 179 22.05 16.80 3.95
N ALA A 180 22.50 17.99 4.31
CA ALA A 180 23.89 18.38 4.13
C ALA A 180 24.83 17.49 4.95
N GLY A 181 25.65 16.69 4.26
CA GLY A 181 26.63 15.78 4.86
C GLY A 181 26.05 14.54 5.54
N ARG A 182 24.75 14.24 5.39
CA ARG A 182 24.08 13.08 6.00
C ARG A 182 23.25 12.31 4.97
N MET A 183 23.19 11.00 5.16
CA MET A 183 22.36 10.13 4.33
C MET A 183 21.11 9.72 5.11
N PHE A 184 19.95 10.06 4.60
CA PHE A 184 18.66 9.66 5.16
C PHE A 184 18.04 8.52 4.36
N GLN A 185 17.56 7.51 5.06
CA GLN A 185 16.77 6.43 4.50
C GLN A 185 15.49 6.26 5.32
N LEU A 186 14.36 6.24 4.64
CA LEU A 186 13.06 6.00 5.24
C LEU A 186 12.54 4.63 4.84
N LYS A 187 12.19 3.78 5.82
CA LYS A 187 11.44 2.56 5.60
C LYS A 187 10.01 2.78 6.07
N LEU A 188 9.04 2.66 5.16
CA LEU A 188 7.62 2.75 5.48
C LEU A 188 7.09 1.37 5.86
N VAL A 189 6.34 1.31 6.96
CA VAL A 189 5.66 0.11 7.44
C VAL A 189 4.18 0.41 7.55
N ASP A 190 3.35 -0.41 6.91
CA ASP A 190 1.90 -0.30 7.00
C ASP A 190 1.43 -0.98 8.30
N LEU A 191 0.67 -0.23 9.10
CA LEU A 191 0.12 -0.69 10.38
C LEU A 191 -1.32 -1.21 10.26
N LYS A 192 -1.91 -1.14 9.06
CA LYS A 192 -3.25 -1.67 8.82
C LYS A 192 -3.22 -3.19 8.82
N ARG A 193 -4.38 -3.79 9.08
CA ARG A 193 -4.54 -5.24 8.90
C ARG A 193 -4.35 -5.62 7.46
N GLN A 194 -3.57 -6.65 7.22
CA GLN A 194 -3.22 -7.18 5.91
C GLN A 194 -3.50 -8.68 5.88
N THR A 195 -3.80 -9.19 4.70
CA THR A 195 -4.00 -10.61 4.47
C THR A 195 -2.83 -11.16 3.69
N HIS A 196 -2.26 -12.26 4.15
CA HIS A 196 -1.17 -12.98 3.48
C HIS A 196 -1.64 -14.36 3.03
N ASP A 197 -1.52 -14.62 1.73
CA ASP A 197 -1.90 -15.90 1.12
C ASP A 197 -0.66 -16.79 0.88
N VAL A 198 -0.72 -18.02 1.41
CA VAL A 198 0.26 -19.07 1.17
C VAL A 198 -0.37 -20.10 0.25
N SER A 199 -0.10 -19.99 -1.05
CA SER A 199 -0.76 -20.80 -2.08
C SER A 199 0.04 -22.03 -2.49
N GLY A 200 -0.67 -23.08 -2.94
CA GLY A 200 -0.09 -24.22 -3.64
C GLY A 200 0.79 -25.13 -2.81
N GLN A 201 0.56 -25.23 -1.49
CA GLN A 201 1.34 -26.11 -0.62
C GLN A 201 0.96 -27.56 -0.82
N GLU A 202 1.87 -28.35 -1.37
CA GLU A 202 1.71 -29.80 -1.47
C GLU A 202 2.08 -30.47 -0.16
N VAL A 203 1.12 -31.21 0.41
CA VAL A 203 1.25 -31.93 1.67
C VAL A 203 0.83 -33.36 1.48
N LEU A 204 1.61 -34.30 2.05
CA LEU A 204 1.27 -35.70 2.12
C LEU A 204 0.61 -35.96 3.47
N THR A 205 -0.63 -36.45 3.46
CA THR A 205 -1.37 -36.83 4.67
C THR A 205 -0.84 -38.11 5.29
N LYS A 206 -1.33 -38.42 6.51
CA LYS A 206 -0.96 -39.65 7.22
C LYS A 206 -1.32 -40.94 6.45
N ASP A 207 -2.41 -40.92 5.70
CA ASP A 207 -2.89 -41.98 4.81
C ASP A 207 -2.25 -41.94 3.41
N ARG A 208 -1.17 -41.16 3.23
CA ARG A 208 -0.35 -41.06 2.04
C ARG A 208 -1.08 -40.50 0.81
N VAL A 209 -2.08 -39.67 1.03
CA VAL A 209 -2.72 -38.90 -0.03
C VAL A 209 -2.02 -37.57 -0.18
N THR A 210 -1.57 -37.23 -1.40
CA THR A 210 -1.04 -35.91 -1.70
C THR A 210 -2.21 -34.96 -1.95
N LEU A 211 -2.23 -33.84 -1.23
CA LEU A 211 -3.19 -32.77 -1.45
C LEU A 211 -2.47 -31.43 -1.56
N ARG A 212 -3.10 -30.49 -2.25
CA ARG A 212 -2.62 -29.11 -2.34
C ARG A 212 -3.53 -28.21 -1.54
N VAL A 213 -2.95 -27.39 -0.65
CA VAL A 213 -3.68 -26.51 0.28
C VAL A 213 -3.28 -25.08 0.04
N ASN A 214 -4.27 -24.19 0.05
CA ASN A 214 -4.10 -22.76 0.13
C ASN A 214 -4.48 -22.28 1.52
N ILE A 215 -3.59 -21.49 2.13
CA ILE A 215 -3.74 -20.98 3.50
C ILE A 215 -3.76 -19.47 3.42
N THR A 216 -4.60 -18.84 4.21
CA THR A 216 -4.63 -17.40 4.38
C THR A 216 -4.43 -17.04 5.83
N ALA A 217 -3.73 -15.95 6.09
CA ALA A 217 -3.52 -15.42 7.42
C ALA A 217 -3.70 -13.91 7.44
N ASP A 218 -4.52 -13.41 8.35
CA ASP A 218 -4.67 -11.99 8.62
C ASP A 218 -3.69 -11.58 9.71
N TYR A 219 -2.92 -10.54 9.40
CA TYR A 219 -1.90 -10.05 10.31
C TYR A 219 -1.84 -8.52 10.35
N GLN A 220 -1.23 -8.00 11.39
CA GLN A 220 -0.99 -6.58 11.59
C GLN A 220 0.37 -6.37 12.24
N VAL A 221 1.10 -5.34 11.80
CA VAL A 221 2.36 -4.95 12.43
C VAL A 221 2.05 -4.10 13.65
N VAL A 222 2.37 -4.60 14.85
CA VAL A 222 2.16 -3.88 16.13
C VAL A 222 3.44 -3.22 16.63
N ASP A 223 4.60 -3.82 16.36
CA ASP A 223 5.90 -3.20 16.63
C ASP A 223 6.74 -3.11 15.35
N PRO A 224 6.63 -1.98 14.63
CA PRO A 224 7.32 -1.82 13.34
C PRO A 224 8.84 -1.80 13.46
N VAL A 225 9.39 -1.41 14.62
CA VAL A 225 10.85 -1.41 14.84
C VAL A 225 11.35 -2.85 14.89
N LYS A 226 10.73 -3.69 15.71
CA LYS A 226 11.08 -5.12 15.76
C LYS A 226 10.92 -5.79 14.42
N ALA A 227 9.78 -5.52 13.73
CA ALA A 227 9.49 -6.12 12.43
C ALA A 227 10.54 -5.82 11.36
N VAL A 228 11.21 -4.66 11.44
CA VAL A 228 12.22 -4.24 10.45
C VAL A 228 13.65 -4.54 10.90
N MET A 229 13.90 -4.57 12.22
CA MET A 229 15.26 -4.77 12.75
C MET A 229 15.61 -6.24 12.99
N GLU A 230 14.62 -7.07 13.39
CA GLU A 230 14.87 -8.48 13.70
C GLU A 230 14.96 -9.36 12.44
N VAL A 231 14.19 -9.01 11.39
CA VAL A 231 14.15 -9.80 10.15
C VAL A 231 14.25 -8.90 8.93
N LYS A 232 14.89 -9.41 7.88
CA LYS A 232 15.04 -8.69 6.61
C LYS A 232 13.68 -8.45 5.94
N ASP A 233 12.80 -9.44 5.98
CA ASP A 233 11.47 -9.44 5.37
C ASP A 233 10.52 -10.24 6.26
N PHE A 234 9.66 -9.53 6.96
CA PHE A 234 8.69 -10.15 7.86
C PHE A 234 7.57 -10.88 7.11
N SER A 235 7.25 -10.47 5.88
CA SER A 235 6.26 -11.16 5.05
C SER A 235 6.77 -12.54 4.65
N ALA A 236 8.03 -12.63 4.24
CA ALA A 236 8.69 -13.91 3.97
C ALA A 236 8.83 -14.79 5.23
N ALA A 237 9.08 -14.18 6.40
CA ALA A 237 9.12 -14.90 7.67
C ALA A 237 7.74 -15.50 8.04
N LEU A 238 6.66 -14.72 7.87
CA LEU A 238 5.28 -15.19 8.06
C LEU A 238 4.96 -16.34 7.10
N TYR A 239 5.28 -16.18 5.81
CA TYR A 239 5.10 -17.24 4.81
C TYR A 239 5.75 -18.54 5.24
N LEU A 240 7.03 -18.51 5.63
CA LEU A 240 7.78 -19.69 6.05
C LEU A 240 7.22 -20.32 7.33
N SER A 241 6.85 -19.50 8.31
CA SER A 241 6.26 -20.00 9.57
C SER A 241 4.92 -20.69 9.32
N LEU A 242 4.04 -20.11 8.49
CA LEU A 242 2.79 -20.73 8.06
C LEU A 242 3.06 -22.04 7.32
N GLN A 243 3.94 -22.04 6.34
CA GLN A 243 4.26 -23.23 5.54
C GLN A 243 4.76 -24.39 6.41
N LEU A 244 5.69 -24.15 7.33
CA LEU A 244 6.25 -25.18 8.19
C LEU A 244 5.24 -25.72 9.21
N ALA A 245 4.48 -24.82 9.85
CA ALA A 245 3.47 -25.20 10.84
C ALA A 245 2.38 -26.06 10.20
N PHE A 246 1.87 -25.65 9.04
CA PHE A 246 0.80 -26.36 8.34
C PHE A 246 1.27 -27.68 7.73
N ARG A 247 2.46 -27.73 7.15
CA ARG A 247 3.00 -29.00 6.64
C ARG A 247 3.11 -30.05 7.75
N LYS A 248 3.53 -29.64 8.95
CA LYS A 248 3.60 -30.53 10.09
C LYS A 248 2.22 -31.00 10.56
N SER A 249 1.28 -30.06 10.71
CA SER A 249 -0.08 -30.35 11.19
C SER A 249 -0.86 -31.23 10.22
N LEU A 250 -0.94 -30.84 8.95
CA LEU A 250 -1.69 -31.58 7.91
C LEU A 250 -1.07 -32.95 7.62
N GLY A 251 0.25 -33.08 7.69
CA GLY A 251 0.95 -34.37 7.54
C GLY A 251 0.68 -35.38 8.66
N ALA A 252 0.17 -34.92 9.80
CA ALA A 252 -0.24 -35.79 10.92
C ALA A 252 -1.70 -36.24 10.83
N MET A 253 -2.52 -35.64 9.95
CA MET A 253 -3.95 -35.91 9.78
C MET A 253 -4.22 -36.82 8.60
N THR A 254 -5.36 -37.56 8.66
CA THR A 254 -5.89 -38.29 7.50
C THR A 254 -6.67 -37.36 6.60
N LEU A 255 -6.91 -37.74 5.34
CA LEU A 255 -7.70 -36.98 4.38
C LEU A 255 -9.09 -36.62 4.93
N ASP A 256 -9.76 -37.56 5.52
CA ASP A 256 -11.10 -37.35 6.09
C ASP A 256 -11.08 -36.31 7.24
N GLN A 257 -10.05 -36.34 8.08
CA GLN A 257 -9.85 -35.33 9.12
C GLN A 257 -9.62 -33.95 8.54
N VAL A 258 -8.81 -33.83 7.50
CA VAL A 258 -8.56 -32.55 6.81
C VAL A 258 -9.84 -32.00 6.17
N LEU A 259 -10.65 -32.86 5.53
CA LEU A 259 -11.90 -32.47 4.91
C LEU A 259 -13.01 -32.11 5.91
N ALA A 260 -13.05 -32.84 7.04
CA ALA A 260 -14.01 -32.57 8.13
C ALA A 260 -13.71 -31.28 8.88
N GLN A 261 -12.42 -30.91 9.01
CA GLN A 261 -11.95 -29.71 9.74
C GLN A 261 -11.85 -28.47 8.85
N LYS A 262 -12.66 -28.33 7.83
CA LYS A 262 -12.64 -27.21 6.86
C LYS A 262 -12.50 -25.80 7.44
N VAL A 263 -12.65 -25.62 8.75
CA VAL A 263 -12.69 -24.30 9.40
C VAL A 263 -11.71 -24.18 10.57
N SER A 264 -11.28 -25.24 11.22
CA SER A 264 -10.35 -25.14 12.34
C SER A 264 -8.97 -25.65 11.96
N VAL A 265 -8.09 -24.69 11.76
CA VAL A 265 -6.63 -24.91 11.77
C VAL A 265 -6.28 -25.58 13.10
N ASP A 266 -5.39 -26.56 13.07
CA ASP A 266 -4.82 -27.13 14.29
C ASP A 266 -4.36 -26.00 15.23
N ALA A 267 -4.98 -25.91 16.39
CA ALA A 267 -4.74 -24.84 17.35
C ALA A 267 -3.25 -24.73 17.73
N GLU A 268 -2.55 -25.86 17.83
CA GLU A 268 -1.13 -25.91 18.17
C GLU A 268 -0.27 -25.28 17.06
N ALA A 269 -0.60 -25.56 15.79
CA ALA A 269 0.10 -24.97 14.65
C ALA A 269 -0.14 -23.44 14.56
N ALA A 270 -1.39 -23.02 14.76
CA ALA A 270 -1.75 -21.61 14.78
C ALA A 270 -1.06 -20.85 15.91
N ASP A 271 -1.05 -21.41 17.13
CA ASP A 271 -0.40 -20.80 18.29
C ASP A 271 1.12 -20.69 18.12
N LYS A 272 1.74 -21.66 17.46
CA LYS A 272 3.16 -21.58 17.14
C LYS A 272 3.44 -20.41 16.20
N VAL A 273 2.67 -20.27 15.12
CA VAL A 273 2.83 -19.14 14.18
C VAL A 273 2.62 -17.81 14.90
N ARG A 274 1.58 -17.68 15.73
CA ARG A 274 1.32 -16.47 16.51
C ARG A 274 2.49 -16.11 17.43
N LYS A 275 3.07 -17.09 18.12
CA LYS A 275 4.24 -16.89 19.00
C LYS A 275 5.49 -16.47 18.21
N ASP A 276 5.77 -17.15 17.11
CA ASP A 276 6.92 -16.86 16.27
C ASP A 276 6.81 -15.43 15.67
N MET A 277 5.62 -15.03 15.26
CA MET A 277 5.38 -13.70 14.69
C MET A 277 5.32 -12.60 15.76
N ALA A 278 4.76 -12.88 16.93
CA ALA A 278 4.76 -11.93 18.06
C ALA A 278 6.19 -11.58 18.52
N ALA A 279 7.12 -12.52 18.43
CA ALA A 279 8.53 -12.28 18.76
C ALA A 279 9.15 -11.19 17.88
N ILE A 280 8.71 -11.05 16.64
CA ILE A 280 9.16 -10.03 15.68
C ILE A 280 8.18 -8.86 15.54
N GLY A 281 7.24 -8.69 16.47
CA GLY A 281 6.35 -7.53 16.53
C GLY A 281 5.15 -7.58 15.57
N ILE A 282 4.73 -8.78 15.14
CA ILE A 282 3.59 -9.00 14.27
C ILE A 282 2.50 -9.76 15.01
N GLU A 283 1.29 -9.26 15.00
CA GLU A 283 0.11 -9.94 15.50
C GLU A 283 -0.61 -10.65 14.36
N VAL A 284 -0.81 -11.97 14.50
CA VAL A 284 -1.58 -12.79 13.57
C VAL A 284 -2.93 -13.09 14.20
N SER A 285 -4.00 -12.53 13.62
CA SER A 285 -5.37 -12.62 14.18
C SER A 285 -6.07 -13.88 13.73
N GLU A 286 -6.20 -14.10 12.44
CA GLU A 286 -6.91 -15.23 11.86
C GLU A 286 -6.00 -16.02 10.93
N ILE A 287 -6.06 -17.34 11.01
CA ILE A 287 -5.40 -18.24 10.09
C ILE A 287 -6.45 -19.26 9.63
N ALA A 288 -6.67 -19.36 8.33
CA ALA A 288 -7.68 -20.23 7.75
C ALA A 288 -7.13 -21.02 6.55
N ILE A 289 -7.69 -22.22 6.36
CA ILE A 289 -7.51 -22.96 5.12
C ILE A 289 -8.52 -22.41 4.11
N LYS A 290 -8.03 -21.82 3.04
CA LYS A 290 -8.83 -21.23 1.95
C LYS A 290 -9.43 -22.32 1.06
N ASP A 291 -8.56 -23.20 0.57
CA ASP A 291 -8.95 -24.29 -0.34
C ASP A 291 -8.12 -25.54 -0.07
N VAL A 292 -8.76 -26.73 -0.28
CA VAL A 292 -8.10 -28.02 -0.33
C VAL A 292 -8.34 -28.61 -1.73
N ILE A 293 -7.29 -28.78 -2.49
CA ILE A 293 -7.34 -29.29 -3.85
C ILE A 293 -6.80 -30.72 -3.88
N LEU A 294 -7.64 -31.63 -4.29
CA LEU A 294 -7.30 -33.06 -4.45
C LEU A 294 -6.82 -33.34 -5.88
N PRO A 295 -5.90 -34.29 -6.07
CA PRO A 295 -5.62 -34.84 -7.39
C PRO A 295 -6.89 -35.38 -8.06
N GLY A 296 -6.96 -35.30 -9.39
CA GLY A 296 -8.17 -35.69 -10.16
C GLY A 296 -8.65 -37.11 -9.85
N ASP A 297 -7.74 -38.06 -9.86
CA ASP A 297 -8.06 -39.48 -9.59
C ASP A 297 -8.67 -39.70 -8.20
N MET A 298 -8.14 -39.03 -7.18
CA MET A 298 -8.66 -39.12 -5.82
C MET A 298 -10.02 -38.45 -5.68
N ARG A 299 -10.25 -37.34 -6.36
CA ARG A 299 -11.55 -36.67 -6.40
C ARG A 299 -12.63 -37.57 -7.00
N ASP A 300 -12.31 -38.29 -8.08
CA ASP A 300 -13.24 -39.19 -8.77
C ASP A 300 -13.59 -40.39 -7.86
N ILE A 301 -12.62 -40.97 -7.16
CA ILE A 301 -12.85 -42.02 -6.18
C ILE A 301 -13.75 -41.52 -5.05
N LEU A 302 -13.47 -40.36 -4.45
CA LEU A 302 -14.30 -39.80 -3.39
C LEU A 302 -15.72 -39.50 -3.86
N ASN A 303 -15.90 -38.98 -5.07
CA ASN A 303 -17.23 -38.77 -5.65
C ASN A 303 -18.01 -40.07 -5.79
N GLN A 304 -17.37 -41.19 -6.15
CA GLN A 304 -18.00 -42.51 -6.25
C GLN A 304 -18.43 -43.01 -4.83
N VAL A 305 -17.55 -42.84 -3.82
CA VAL A 305 -17.87 -43.23 -2.43
C VAL A 305 -19.06 -42.42 -1.91
N VAL A 306 -19.03 -41.09 -2.07
CA VAL A 306 -20.13 -40.22 -1.65
C VAL A 306 -21.42 -40.53 -2.39
N ALA A 307 -21.37 -40.85 -3.67
CA ALA A 307 -22.55 -41.25 -4.43
C ALA A 307 -23.15 -42.56 -3.92
N ALA A 308 -22.31 -43.57 -3.61
CA ALA A 308 -22.75 -44.85 -3.06
C ALA A 308 -23.35 -44.69 -1.62
N GLU A 309 -22.73 -43.84 -0.77
CA GLU A 309 -23.28 -43.53 0.57
C GLU A 309 -24.64 -42.83 0.47
N LYS A 310 -24.80 -41.85 -0.40
CA LYS A 310 -26.07 -41.14 -0.63
C LYS A 310 -27.15 -42.05 -1.21
N GLU A 311 -26.78 -42.96 -2.09
CA GLU A 311 -27.70 -43.96 -2.60
C GLU A 311 -28.17 -44.94 -1.50
N ALA A 312 -27.25 -45.42 -0.65
CA ALA A 312 -27.57 -46.28 0.48
C ALA A 312 -28.50 -45.52 1.47
N GLU A 313 -28.23 -44.29 1.78
CA GLU A 313 -29.04 -43.43 2.66
C GLU A 313 -30.46 -43.25 2.07
N ALA A 314 -30.57 -42.94 0.80
CA ALA A 314 -31.82 -42.79 0.07
C ALA A 314 -32.64 -44.13 0.08
N ASN A 315 -31.97 -45.27 -0.07
CA ASN A 315 -32.61 -46.58 -0.02
C ASN A 315 -33.13 -46.89 1.39
N VAL A 316 -32.41 -46.53 2.44
CA VAL A 316 -32.90 -46.68 3.84
C VAL A 316 -34.15 -45.83 4.08
N ILE A 317 -34.14 -44.57 3.63
CA ILE A 317 -35.27 -43.64 3.73
C ILE A 317 -36.47 -44.23 2.97
N ARG A 318 -36.27 -44.67 1.72
CA ARG A 318 -37.32 -45.26 0.89
C ARG A 318 -37.98 -46.48 1.60
N ARG A 319 -37.16 -47.42 2.08
CA ARG A 319 -37.66 -48.59 2.79
C ARG A 319 -38.43 -48.23 4.08
N ARG A 320 -37.97 -47.22 4.80
CA ARG A 320 -38.66 -46.70 6.00
C ARG A 320 -40.04 -46.15 5.64
N GLU A 321 -40.11 -45.35 4.57
CA GLU A 321 -41.37 -44.78 4.10
C GLU A 321 -42.32 -45.86 3.54
N GLU A 322 -41.82 -46.85 2.80
CA GLU A 322 -42.60 -48.02 2.35
C GLU A 322 -43.17 -48.79 3.52
N THR A 323 -42.35 -48.99 4.60
CA THR A 323 -42.81 -49.68 5.83
C THR A 323 -43.87 -48.86 6.54
N ASN A 324 -43.72 -47.55 6.63
CA ASN A 324 -44.69 -46.66 7.24
C ASN A 324 -46.00 -46.64 6.44
N ALA A 325 -45.90 -46.55 5.13
CA ALA A 325 -47.05 -46.60 4.21
C ALA A 325 -47.81 -47.92 4.35
N THR A 326 -47.08 -49.06 4.38
CA THR A 326 -47.68 -50.39 4.55
C THR A 326 -48.36 -50.52 5.92
N ARG A 327 -47.76 -50.02 7.00
CA ARG A 327 -48.39 -49.98 8.34
C ARG A 327 -49.67 -49.12 8.32
N SER A 328 -49.63 -47.95 7.69
CA SER A 328 -50.78 -47.10 7.56
C SER A 328 -51.92 -47.76 6.79
N LEU A 329 -51.59 -48.44 5.67
CA LEU A 329 -52.57 -49.22 4.90
C LEU A 329 -53.15 -50.37 5.75
N LEU A 330 -52.30 -51.11 6.50
CA LEU A 330 -52.77 -52.18 7.37
C LEU A 330 -53.72 -51.67 8.48
N ASN A 331 -53.36 -50.51 9.08
CA ASN A 331 -54.22 -49.88 10.08
C ASN A 331 -55.56 -49.46 9.51
N THR A 332 -55.50 -48.83 8.28
CA THR A 332 -56.72 -48.43 7.55
C THR A 332 -57.56 -49.63 7.19
N ALA A 333 -56.98 -50.77 6.77
CA ALA A 333 -57.71 -52.00 6.45
C ALA A 333 -58.33 -52.61 7.71
N LYS A 334 -57.65 -52.54 8.87
CA LYS A 334 -58.27 -53.02 10.15
C LYS A 334 -59.48 -52.18 10.52
N VAL A 335 -59.36 -50.82 10.45
CA VAL A 335 -60.51 -49.96 10.80
C VAL A 335 -61.68 -50.18 9.84
N MET A 336 -61.43 -50.48 8.55
CA MET A 336 -62.46 -50.82 7.57
C MET A 336 -63.11 -52.16 7.81
N ALA A 337 -62.31 -53.18 8.27
CA ALA A 337 -62.85 -54.50 8.60
C ALA A 337 -63.80 -54.47 9.82
N ASP A 338 -63.50 -53.58 10.79
CA ASP A 338 -64.34 -53.36 11.97
C ASP A 338 -65.54 -52.45 11.71
N ASN A 339 -65.61 -51.77 10.57
CA ASN A 339 -66.67 -50.82 10.24
C ASN A 339 -67.18 -50.98 8.79
N PRO A 340 -68.24 -51.79 8.59
CA PRO A 340 -68.75 -52.06 7.23
C PRO A 340 -69.24 -50.84 6.45
N VAL A 341 -69.63 -49.77 7.16
CA VAL A 341 -70.06 -48.50 6.50
C VAL A 341 -68.85 -47.80 5.86
N MET A 342 -67.70 -47.82 6.55
CA MET A 342 -66.46 -47.25 5.99
C MET A 342 -65.93 -48.04 4.78
N LEU A 343 -66.06 -49.35 4.80
CA LEU A 343 -65.70 -50.23 3.68
C LEU A 343 -66.53 -49.81 2.43
N ARG A 344 -67.87 -49.69 2.65
CA ARG A 344 -68.81 -49.33 1.56
C ARG A 344 -68.51 -47.91 0.96
N LEU A 345 -68.18 -46.94 1.84
CA LEU A 345 -67.78 -45.61 1.38
C LEU A 345 -66.51 -45.67 0.51
N LYS A 346 -65.51 -46.47 0.90
CA LYS A 346 -64.28 -46.64 0.10
C LYS A 346 -64.47 -47.39 -1.22
N GLU A 347 -65.41 -48.32 -1.26
CA GLU A 347 -65.82 -48.97 -2.50
C GLU A 347 -66.49 -47.97 -3.47
N LEU A 348 -67.32 -47.09 -2.95
CA LEU A 348 -67.94 -46.03 -3.76
C LEU A 348 -66.91 -45.00 -4.27
N GLU A 349 -65.96 -44.60 -3.42
CA GLU A 349 -64.86 -43.71 -3.77
C GLU A 349 -63.95 -44.31 -4.87
N ALA A 350 -63.67 -45.66 -4.75
CA ALA A 350 -62.90 -46.37 -5.75
C ALA A 350 -63.66 -46.45 -7.10
N LEU A 351 -64.96 -46.65 -7.05
CA LEU A 351 -65.84 -46.64 -8.22
C LEU A 351 -65.91 -45.24 -8.90
N GLU A 352 -65.93 -44.17 -8.09
CA GLU A 352 -65.87 -42.79 -8.61
C GLU A 352 -64.59 -42.51 -9.34
N VAL A 353 -63.42 -42.96 -8.81
CA VAL A 353 -62.13 -42.80 -9.47
C VAL A 353 -62.06 -43.59 -10.78
N VAL A 354 -62.61 -44.83 -10.78
CA VAL A 354 -62.68 -45.64 -12.03
C VAL A 354 -63.64 -45.03 -13.05
N ALA A 355 -64.79 -44.52 -12.59
CA ALA A 355 -65.78 -43.84 -13.43
C ALA A 355 -65.20 -42.59 -14.11
N GLY A 356 -64.33 -41.85 -13.40
CA GLY A 356 -63.68 -40.67 -13.97
C GLY A 356 -62.57 -40.98 -15.01
N GLN A 357 -62.16 -42.27 -15.15
CA GLN A 357 -61.10 -42.71 -16.06
C GLN A 357 -61.63 -43.45 -17.30
N VAL A 358 -62.94 -43.76 -17.37
CA VAL A 358 -63.58 -44.52 -18.46
C VAL A 358 -64.79 -43.76 -19.03
N ASP A 359 -65.00 -43.82 -20.33
CA ASP A 359 -66.08 -43.16 -21.02
C ASP A 359 -67.49 -43.72 -20.70
N SER A 360 -67.57 -44.97 -20.26
CA SER A 360 -68.83 -45.60 -19.84
C SER A 360 -68.61 -46.75 -18.89
N ILE A 361 -69.44 -46.87 -17.86
CA ILE A 361 -69.47 -48.01 -16.93
C ILE A 361 -70.86 -48.67 -16.99
N THR A 362 -70.93 -49.96 -17.27
CA THR A 362 -72.15 -50.74 -17.18
C THR A 362 -72.11 -51.59 -15.93
N VAL A 363 -73.01 -51.37 -14.99
CA VAL A 363 -73.09 -52.10 -13.75
C VAL A 363 -74.15 -53.23 -13.88
N HIS A 364 -73.69 -54.47 -13.89
CA HIS A 364 -74.56 -55.61 -13.84
C HIS A 364 -74.72 -56.15 -12.40
N SER A 365 -75.88 -56.35 -11.90
CA SER A 365 -76.16 -56.97 -10.63
C SER A 365 -75.85 -56.21 -9.36
N GLY A 366 -75.81 -54.88 -9.42
CA GLY A 366 -75.52 -54.01 -8.27
C GLY A 366 -74.05 -53.98 -7.92
N THR A 367 -73.71 -53.13 -6.95
CA THR A 367 -72.29 -52.86 -6.60
C THR A 367 -71.52 -54.02 -5.99
N ASP A 368 -72.22 -55.04 -5.43
CA ASP A 368 -71.59 -56.22 -4.85
C ASP A 368 -71.01 -57.20 -5.93
N GLY A 369 -71.56 -57.21 -7.15
CA GLY A 369 -71.06 -58.00 -8.26
C GLY A 369 -69.77 -57.45 -8.90
N LEU A 370 -69.64 -56.15 -8.93
CA LEU A 370 -68.50 -55.45 -9.57
C LEU A 370 -67.15 -55.74 -8.89
N MET A 371 -67.12 -55.80 -7.59
CA MET A 371 -65.86 -56.04 -6.87
C MET A 371 -65.38 -57.51 -7.01
N ASN A 372 -66.26 -58.47 -7.16
CA ASN A 372 -65.90 -59.88 -7.41
C ASN A 372 -65.38 -60.12 -8.84
N ASP A 373 -65.84 -59.32 -9.81
CA ASP A 373 -65.40 -59.45 -11.19
C ASP A 373 -64.08 -58.66 -11.45
N LEU A 374 -63.82 -57.55 -10.73
CA LEU A 374 -62.53 -56.83 -10.77
C LEU A 374 -61.40 -57.67 -10.17
N VAL A 375 -61.65 -58.51 -9.17
CA VAL A 375 -60.65 -59.45 -8.62
C VAL A 375 -60.33 -60.59 -9.59
N LYS A 376 -61.28 -60.99 -10.44
CA LYS A 376 -61.09 -62.06 -11.47
C LYS A 376 -60.34 -61.55 -12.70
N LEU A 377 -60.28 -60.25 -12.97
CA LEU A 377 -59.52 -59.67 -14.11
C LEU A 377 -58.06 -59.44 -13.85
N ARG A 378 -57.62 -59.72 -12.62
CA ARG A 378 -56.19 -59.62 -12.22
C ARG A 378 -55.53 -60.96 -11.90
N GLY A 379 -56.14 -62.07 -12.35
CA GLY A 379 -55.53 -63.40 -12.30
C GLY A 379 -54.89 -63.77 -13.64
#